data_42e26997f618f4c96600e6e8bf1d1af8
#
_entry.id   42e26997f618f4c96600e6e8bf1d1af8
#
_cell.length_a   1.000
_cell.length_b   1.000
_cell.length_c   1.000
_cell.angle_alpha   90.00
_cell.angle_beta   90.00
_cell.angle_gamma   90.00
#
_symmetry.space_group_name_H-M   'P 1'
#
loop_
_entity.id
_entity.type
_entity.pdbx_description
1 polymer ?
#
loop_
_entity_poly.entity_id
_entity_poly.type
_entity_poly.pdbx_seq_one_letter_code
_entity_poly.pdbx_strand_id
1 'polypeptide(L)' 'MRNDECIIKFLNKDGKVLQTFQRDKDGWFETSSKGIIRRCTAEQTLSHLLPPLAGVSKAIVKVERLPSKESY' A
#
# COMPACT_ATOMS: atom_id res chain seq x y z
N MET A 1 8.97 18.92 1.73
CA MET A 1 8.93 18.36 1.54
C MET A 1 8.45 17.67 1.05
N ARG A 2 8.47 17.21 0.60
CA ARG A 2 8.03 16.62 0.02
C ARG A 2 7.40 15.61 0.24
N ASN A 3 6.74 15.21 -0.23
CA ASN A 3 5.99 14.33 -0.06
C ASN A 3 6.42 13.10 -0.40
N ASP A 4 6.59 12.22 0.23
CA ASP A 4 6.99 10.96 -0.04
C ASP A 4 5.85 10.08 -0.06
N GLU A 5 4.96 10.31 -0.93
CA GLU A 5 3.84 9.44 -1.11
C GLU A 5 4.30 8.15 -1.68
N CYS A 6 3.80 7.07 -1.17
CA CYS A 6 4.12 5.76 -1.72
C CYS A 6 2.87 4.90 -1.74
N ILE A 7 2.87 3.91 -2.60
CA ILE A 7 1.79 2.95 -2.71
C ILE A 7 2.35 1.58 -2.41
N ILE A 8 1.70 0.85 -1.51
CA ILE A 8 2.07 -0.52 -1.21
C ILE A 8 1.03 -1.40 -1.86
N LYS A 9 1.45 -2.23 -2.78
CA LYS A 9 0.54 -3.10 -3.52
C LYS A 9 0.70 -4.53 -3.07
N PHE A 10 -0.41 -5.19 -2.81
CA PHE A 10 -0.42 -6.60 -2.49
C PHE A 10 -0.93 -7.33 -3.73
N LEU A 11 -0.13 -8.25 -4.26
CA LEU A 11 -0.49 -8.95 -5.47
C LEU A 11 -0.55 -10.44 -5.21
N ASN A 12 -1.33 -11.16 -6.00
CA ASN A 12 -1.29 -12.61 -5.92
C ASN A 12 -0.18 -13.13 -6.84
N LYS A 13 -0.01 -14.41 -6.89
CA LYS A 13 1.09 -14.99 -7.67
C LYS A 13 0.94 -14.76 -9.16
N ASP A 14 -0.26 -14.41 -9.62
CA ASP A 14 -0.49 -14.13 -11.03
C ASP A 14 -0.25 -12.66 -11.35
N GLY A 15 0.13 -11.86 -10.36
CA GLY A 15 0.39 -10.46 -10.58
C GLY A 15 -0.85 -9.58 -10.46
N LYS A 16 -1.98 -10.14 -10.03
CA LYS A 16 -3.17 -9.35 -9.90
C LYS A 16 -3.18 -8.63 -8.57
N VAL A 17 -3.53 -7.36 -8.59
CA VAL A 17 -3.55 -6.54 -7.39
C VAL A 17 -4.74 -6.94 -6.53
N LEU A 18 -4.45 -7.33 -5.29
CA LEU A 18 -5.49 -7.72 -4.34
C LEU A 18 -5.97 -6.52 -3.54
N GLN A 19 -5.05 -5.67 -3.16
CA GLN A 19 -5.39 -4.46 -2.43
C GLN A 19 -4.18 -3.55 -2.42
N THR A 20 -4.39 -2.29 -2.16
CA THR A 20 -3.30 -1.32 -2.07
C THR A 20 -3.46 -0.50 -0.81
N PHE A 21 -2.33 -0.06 -0.27
CA PHE A 21 -2.32 0.88 0.84
C PHE A 21 -1.54 2.10 0.38
N GLN A 22 -2.08 3.27 0.64
CA GLN A 22 -1.44 4.50 0.19
C GLN A 22 -1.51 5.52 1.30
N ARG A 23 -0.51 6.37 1.39
CA ARG A 23 -0.47 7.42 2.38
C ARG A 23 -0.67 8.76 1.69
N ASP A 24 -1.52 9.58 2.26
CA ASP A 24 -1.67 10.95 1.82
C ASP A 24 -1.45 11.87 3.03
N LYS A 25 -1.78 13.14 2.90
CA LYS A 25 -1.53 14.06 3.99
C LYS A 25 -2.38 13.80 5.21
N ASP A 26 -3.46 13.07 5.05
CA ASP A 26 -4.35 12.76 6.17
C ASP A 26 -4.08 11.39 6.77
N GLY A 27 -3.08 10.68 6.28
CA GLY A 27 -2.72 9.37 6.84
C GLY A 27 -2.82 8.30 5.79
N TRP A 28 -3.08 7.08 6.23
CA TRP A 28 -3.13 5.93 5.35
C TRP A 28 -4.55 5.60 4.94
N PHE A 29 -4.71 5.04 3.77
CA PHE A 29 -5.98 4.49 3.36
C PHE A 29 -5.75 3.25 2.51
N GLU A 30 -6.73 2.39 2.52
CA GLU A 30 -6.68 1.11 1.84
C GLU A 30 -7.68 1.11 0.70
N THR A 31 -7.32 0.55 -0.44
CA THR A 31 -8.25 0.37 -1.54
C THR A 31 -8.34 -1.12 -1.83
N SER A 32 -9.55 -1.66 -1.79
CA SER A 32 -9.75 -3.08 -2.05
C SER A 32 -9.74 -3.35 -3.55
N SER A 33 -9.76 -4.62 -3.92
CA SER A 33 -9.79 -4.99 -5.33
C SER A 33 -11.06 -4.52 -6.02
N LYS A 34 -12.10 -4.21 -5.24
CA LYS A 34 -13.33 -3.69 -5.81
C LYS A 34 -13.38 -2.17 -5.83
N GLY A 35 -12.30 -1.52 -5.43
CA GLY A 35 -12.25 -0.08 -5.47
C GLY A 35 -12.80 0.62 -4.24
N ILE A 36 -13.11 -0.14 -3.19
CA ILE A 36 -13.63 0.45 -1.96
C ILE A 36 -12.48 1.02 -1.16
N ILE A 37 -12.59 2.28 -0.78
CA ILE A 37 -11.54 2.99 -0.06
C ILE A 37 -11.92 3.14 1.40
N ARG A 38 -10.99 2.82 2.29
CA ARG A 38 -11.22 2.93 3.73
C ARG A 38 -10.01 3.52 4.39
N ARG A 39 -10.23 4.40 5.35
CA ARG A 39 -9.13 4.94 6.14
C ARG A 39 -8.60 3.88 7.08
N CYS A 40 -7.30 3.88 7.29
CA CYS A 40 -6.68 2.96 8.22
C CYS A 40 -5.53 3.67 8.90
N THR A 41 -4.97 3.02 9.92
CA THR A 41 -3.83 3.59 10.63
C THR A 41 -2.55 2.97 10.11
N ALA A 42 -1.42 3.58 10.44
CA ALA A 42 -0.13 3.01 10.08
C ALA A 42 0.04 1.64 10.72
N GLU A 43 -0.48 1.46 11.91
CA GLU A 43 -0.42 0.18 12.57
C GLU A 43 -1.20 -0.88 11.85
N GLN A 44 -2.38 -0.55 11.35
CA GLN A 44 -3.18 -1.49 10.57
C GLN A 44 -2.48 -1.85 9.28
N THR A 45 -1.86 -0.88 8.64
CA THR A 45 -1.10 -1.12 7.42
C THR A 45 0.06 -2.07 7.70
N LEU A 46 0.77 -1.83 8.79
CA LEU A 46 1.89 -2.68 9.15
C LEU A 46 1.43 -4.10 9.44
N SER A 47 0.28 -4.26 10.09
CA SER A 47 -0.24 -5.59 10.38
C SER A 47 -0.52 -6.38 9.11
N HIS A 48 -0.90 -5.73 8.04
CA HIS A 48 -1.12 -6.41 6.78
C HIS A 48 0.20 -6.75 6.08
N LEU A 49 1.25 -5.99 6.37
CA LEU A 49 2.55 -6.24 5.75
C LEU A 49 3.30 -7.39 6.39
N LEU A 50 3.10 -7.61 7.67
CA LEU A 50 3.89 -8.59 8.40
C LEU A 50 3.76 -10.02 7.86
N PRO A 51 2.56 -10.54 7.57
CA PRO A 51 2.47 -11.91 7.09
C PRO A 51 3.25 -12.19 5.81
N PRO A 52 3.17 -11.37 4.75
CA PRO A 52 3.98 -11.64 3.57
C PRO A 52 5.47 -11.44 3.80
N LEU A 53 5.85 -10.48 4.64
CA LEU A 53 7.27 -10.25 4.90
C LEU A 53 7.86 -11.40 5.72
N ALA A 54 7.06 -12.00 6.57
CA ALA A 54 7.51 -13.13 7.37
C ALA A 54 7.39 -14.44 6.62
N GLY A 55 6.89 -14.44 5.40
CA GLY A 55 6.76 -15.66 4.63
C GLY A 55 5.55 -16.50 4.99
N VAL A 56 4.64 -15.96 5.79
CA VAL A 56 3.45 -16.70 6.19
C VAL A 56 2.38 -16.60 5.11
N SER A 57 2.32 -15.47 4.43
CA SER A 57 1.36 -15.25 3.37
C SER A 57 2.07 -15.37 2.03
N LYS A 58 1.37 -15.83 1.01
CA LYS A 58 1.95 -15.94 -0.32
C LYS A 58 1.75 -14.68 -1.15
N ALA A 59 1.19 -13.65 -0.57
CA ALA A 59 1.02 -12.40 -1.29
C ALA A 59 2.38 -11.77 -1.59
N ILE A 60 2.46 -11.13 -2.74
CA ILE A 60 3.66 -10.42 -3.14
C ILE A 60 3.45 -8.95 -2.82
N VAL A 61 4.41 -8.35 -2.15
CA VAL A 61 4.31 -6.96 -1.76
C VAL A 61 5.22 -6.13 -2.66
N LYS A 62 4.66 -5.10 -3.28
CA LYS A 62 5.44 -4.17 -4.07
C LYS A 62 5.23 -2.78 -3.52
N VAL A 63 6.32 -2.05 -3.35
CA VAL A 63 6.23 -0.67 -2.87
C VAL A 63 6.69 0.25 -3.98
N GLU A 64 5.83 1.18 -4.35
CA GLU A 64 6.16 2.14 -5.39
C GLU A 64 6.11 3.54 -4.81
N ARG A 65 7.04 4.38 -5.23
CA ARG A 65 7.08 5.73 -4.80
C ARG A 65 6.47 6.58 -5.87
N LEU A 66 5.53 7.41 -5.49
CA LEU A 66 4.89 8.27 -6.46
C LEU A 66 5.77 9.48 -6.72
N PRO A 67 5.83 9.96 -7.96
CA PRO A 67 6.63 11.15 -8.25
C PRO A 67 6.01 12.37 -7.61
N SER A 68 6.86 13.26 -7.18
CA SER A 68 6.42 14.48 -6.60
C SER A 68 6.07 15.46 -7.69
N LYS A 69 4.88 16.07 -7.64
CA LYS A 69 4.54 16.97 -8.66
C LYS A 69 5.20 18.23 -8.49
N GLU A 70 5.73 18.62 -7.42
CA GLU A 70 6.31 19.78 -7.33
C GLU A 70 7.68 19.76 -7.52
N SER A 71 8.21 18.84 -8.01
CA SER A 71 9.52 18.80 -8.22
C SER A 71 9.93 19.71 -9.22
N TYR A 72 9.99 20.37 -9.36
CA TYR A 72 10.46 21.20 -10.25
C TYR A 72 9.89 21.97 -10.33
#